data_dc1649b139ea1520532386bee734c2d9
#
_entry.id   dc1649b139ea1520532386bee734c2d9
#
_cell.length_a   1.000
_cell.length_b   1.000
_cell.length_c   1.000
_cell.angle_alpha   90.00
_cell.angle_beta   90.00
_cell.angle_gamma   90.00
#
_symmetry.space_group_name_H-M   'P 1'
#
loop_
_entity.id
_entity.type
_entity.pdbx_description
1 polymer ?
#
loop_
_entity_poly.entity_id
_entity_poly.type
_entity_poly.pdbx_seq_one_letter_code
_entity_poly.pdbx_strand_id
1 'polypeptide(L)'
;MSTKTINIDEKLYEYLLNNSLREPELLKKLREETALMPSGLMQISPEQGQFMGLLVRLIGIRRILEIGVFTGYSSLAMALALPEDGTIVACDISEEYTRTARKYWKEANVDTRIQLKIGPAIDTLQELSQDDKLEPFDLVFIDAD
;
A
#
# COMPACT_ATOMS: atom_id res chain seq x y z
N MET A 1 -23.35 22.03 15.37
CA MET A 1 -22.68 21.10 14.43
C MET A 1 -22.38 21.85 13.15
N SER A 2 -21.17 21.75 12.61
CA SER A 2 -20.85 22.35 11.30
C SER A 2 -21.47 21.51 10.18
N THR A 3 -22.22 22.14 9.31
CA THR A 3 -22.81 21.51 8.11
C THR A 3 -21.93 21.64 6.87
N LYS A 4 -20.75 22.28 7.02
CA LYS A 4 -19.80 22.50 5.91
C LYS A 4 -18.46 21.87 6.25
N THR A 5 -17.92 21.11 5.28
CA THR A 5 -16.56 20.62 5.30
C THR A 5 -15.62 21.72 4.76
N ILE A 6 -14.49 21.90 5.40
CA ILE A 6 -13.45 22.80 4.89
C ILE A 6 -12.67 22.11 3.76
N ASN A 7 -12.33 22.85 2.71
CA ASN A 7 -11.38 22.37 1.72
C ASN A 7 -9.96 22.46 2.28
N ILE A 8 -9.14 21.47 1.96
CA ILE A 8 -7.72 21.48 2.31
C ILE A 8 -6.99 22.25 1.22
N ASP A 9 -6.46 23.43 1.57
CA ASP A 9 -5.54 24.19 0.76
C ASP A 9 -4.08 23.75 1.01
N GLU A 10 -3.12 24.24 0.21
CA GLU A 10 -1.70 23.86 0.33
C GLU A 10 -1.16 24.13 1.74
N LYS A 11 -1.54 25.23 2.35
CA LYS A 11 -1.09 25.64 3.70
C LYS A 11 -1.58 24.71 4.78
N LEU A 12 -2.83 24.28 4.69
CA LEU A 12 -3.44 23.34 5.61
C LEU A 12 -2.88 21.92 5.39
N TYR A 13 -2.61 21.56 4.14
CA TYR A 13 -1.97 20.29 3.80
C TYR A 13 -0.54 20.21 4.35
N GLU A 14 0.25 21.25 4.18
CA GLU A 14 1.58 21.35 4.76
C GLU A 14 1.55 21.24 6.30
N TYR A 15 0.59 21.93 6.93
CA TYR A 15 0.38 21.82 8.38
C TYR A 15 0.04 20.38 8.79
N LEU A 16 -0.85 19.71 8.05
CA LEU A 16 -1.22 18.32 8.30
C LEU A 16 0.02 17.42 8.28
N LEU A 17 0.82 17.49 7.21
CA LEU A 17 2.02 16.65 7.06
C LEU A 17 3.04 16.92 8.18
N ASN A 18 3.31 18.19 8.48
CA ASN A 18 4.30 18.55 9.48
C ASN A 18 3.91 18.16 10.91
N ASN A 19 2.61 18.06 11.21
CA ASN A 19 2.14 17.80 12.57
C ASN A 19 1.64 16.38 12.82
N SER A 20 1.14 15.67 11.79
CA SER A 20 0.54 14.35 11.95
C SER A 20 1.37 13.21 11.34
N LEU A 21 2.18 13.49 10.32
CA LEU A 21 2.92 12.44 9.63
C LEU A 21 4.06 11.88 10.49
N ARG A 22 4.16 10.56 10.53
CA ARG A 22 5.19 9.77 11.20
C ARG A 22 5.77 8.74 10.22
N GLU A 23 6.10 9.23 9.01
CA GLU A 23 6.57 8.39 7.90
C GLU A 23 7.93 7.78 8.24
N PRO A 24 8.08 6.45 8.21
CA PRO A 24 9.38 5.79 8.29
C PRO A 24 10.31 6.25 7.17
N GLU A 25 11.61 6.35 7.46
CA GLU A 25 12.60 6.86 6.51
C GLU A 25 12.64 6.07 5.20
N LEU A 26 12.40 4.76 5.27
CA LEU A 26 12.37 3.90 4.09
C LEU A 26 11.16 4.19 3.17
N LEU A 27 9.99 4.45 3.76
CA LEU A 27 8.81 4.88 3.00
C LEU A 27 9.04 6.25 2.35
N LYS A 28 9.66 7.17 3.08
CA LYS A 28 10.02 8.49 2.54
C LYS A 28 10.95 8.37 1.33
N LYS A 29 12.00 7.54 1.42
CA LYS A 29 12.93 7.28 0.30
C LYS A 29 12.19 6.71 -0.92
N LEU A 30 11.32 5.74 -0.71
CA LEU A 30 10.50 5.16 -1.78
C LEU A 30 9.63 6.23 -2.44
N ARG A 31 8.97 7.05 -1.63
CA ARG A 31 8.10 8.12 -2.11
C ARG A 31 8.87 9.17 -2.93
N GLU A 32 10.04 9.57 -2.46
CA GLU A 32 10.91 10.53 -3.15
C GLU A 32 11.47 9.95 -4.46
N GLU A 33 11.89 8.68 -4.47
CA GLU A 33 12.33 7.99 -5.69
C GLU A 33 11.18 7.90 -6.72
N THR A 34 9.97 7.55 -6.26
CA THR A 34 8.78 7.47 -7.12
C THR A 34 8.37 8.81 -7.70
N ALA A 35 8.48 9.89 -6.92
CA ALA A 35 8.13 11.24 -7.38
C ALA A 35 8.97 11.73 -8.57
N LEU A 36 10.15 11.14 -8.80
CA LEU A 36 11.01 11.46 -9.96
C LEU A 36 10.59 10.70 -11.23
N MET A 37 9.67 9.75 -11.13
CA MET A 37 9.18 8.99 -12.28
C MET A 37 8.11 9.79 -13.04
N PRO A 38 7.97 9.63 -14.37
CA PRO A 38 6.92 10.30 -15.15
C PRO A 38 5.50 10.00 -14.62
N SER A 39 5.29 8.80 -14.07
CA SER A 39 4.02 8.32 -13.49
C SER A 39 3.94 8.52 -11.96
N GLY A 40 4.83 9.30 -11.36
CA GLY A 40 4.92 9.47 -9.89
C GLY A 40 3.62 9.95 -9.22
N LEU A 41 2.73 10.58 -9.96
CA LEU A 41 1.41 11.02 -9.46
C LEU A 41 0.44 9.85 -9.19
N MET A 42 0.74 8.65 -9.64
CA MET A 42 -0.07 7.45 -9.34
C MET A 42 0.13 6.94 -7.91
N GLN A 43 1.15 7.41 -7.22
CA GLN A 43 1.43 7.00 -5.85
C GLN A 43 0.43 7.61 -4.87
N ILE A 44 -0.07 6.81 -3.92
CA ILE A 44 -0.88 7.33 -2.82
C ILE A 44 -0.10 8.33 -1.97
N SER A 45 -0.81 9.20 -1.28
CA SER A 45 -0.20 10.19 -0.39
C SER A 45 0.36 9.56 0.90
N PRO A 46 1.35 10.20 1.57
CA PRO A 46 1.96 9.65 2.76
C PRO A 46 0.99 9.56 3.96
N GLU A 47 0.07 10.50 4.09
CA GLU A 47 -0.97 10.46 5.13
C GLU A 47 -1.97 9.32 4.87
N GLN A 48 -2.27 8.99 3.60
CA GLN A 48 -3.09 7.83 3.26
C GLN A 48 -2.37 6.53 3.66
N GLY A 49 -1.09 6.38 3.34
CA GLY A 49 -0.29 5.22 3.75
C GLY A 49 -0.23 5.07 5.28
N GLN A 50 -0.05 6.19 6.00
CA GLN A 50 -0.08 6.19 7.46
C GLN A 50 -1.46 5.77 8.01
N PHE A 51 -2.55 6.26 7.42
CA PHE A 51 -3.91 5.89 7.81
C PHE A 51 -4.19 4.41 7.57
N MET A 52 -3.75 3.86 6.43
CA MET A 52 -3.86 2.43 6.14
C MET A 52 -3.11 1.59 7.18
N GLY A 53 -1.89 1.97 7.54
CA GLY A 53 -1.13 1.33 8.60
C GLY A 53 -1.81 1.43 9.98
N LEU A 54 -2.51 2.52 10.27
CA LEU A 54 -3.33 2.64 11.47
C LEU A 54 -4.50 1.65 11.46
N LEU A 55 -5.22 1.54 10.35
CA LEU A 55 -6.34 0.59 10.20
C LEU A 55 -5.88 -0.86 10.36
N VAL A 56 -4.75 -1.22 9.76
CA VAL A 56 -4.15 -2.56 9.88
C VAL A 56 -3.96 -2.94 11.34
N ARG A 57 -3.39 -2.04 12.16
CA ARG A 57 -3.17 -2.29 13.59
C ARG A 57 -4.46 -2.25 14.41
N LEU A 58 -5.33 -1.29 14.13
CA LEU A 58 -6.56 -1.05 14.92
C LEU A 58 -7.55 -2.20 14.80
N ILE A 59 -7.68 -2.75 13.59
CA ILE A 59 -8.63 -3.84 13.29
C ILE A 59 -7.99 -5.21 13.53
N GLY A 60 -6.65 -5.27 13.64
CA GLY A 60 -5.94 -6.53 13.81
C GLY A 60 -5.85 -7.36 12.53
N ILE A 61 -5.66 -6.67 11.39
CA ILE A 61 -5.56 -7.27 10.06
C ILE A 61 -4.33 -8.18 9.99
N ARG A 62 -4.51 -9.36 9.37
CA ARG A 62 -3.44 -10.34 9.14
C ARG A 62 -3.29 -10.68 7.65
N ARG A 63 -4.37 -10.61 6.89
CA ARG A 63 -4.35 -10.99 5.46
C ARG A 63 -4.93 -9.87 4.60
N ILE A 64 -4.11 -9.41 3.66
CA ILE A 64 -4.44 -8.28 2.77
C ILE A 64 -4.41 -8.77 1.32
N LEU A 65 -5.39 -8.33 0.54
CA LEU A 65 -5.35 -8.37 -0.92
C LEU A 65 -5.19 -6.95 -1.44
N GLU A 66 -4.16 -6.70 -2.24
CA GLU A 66 -3.90 -5.43 -2.90
C GLU A 66 -3.99 -5.59 -4.42
N ILE A 67 -4.75 -4.71 -5.07
CA ILE A 67 -4.87 -4.64 -6.52
C ILE A 67 -4.40 -3.27 -6.99
N GLY A 68 -3.28 -3.24 -7.70
CA GLY A 68 -2.52 -2.03 -8.01
C GLY A 68 -1.40 -1.81 -6.99
N VAL A 69 -0.18 -2.18 -7.37
CA VAL A 69 1.02 -2.08 -6.50
C VAL A 69 1.85 -0.85 -6.86
N PHE A 70 1.99 -0.61 -8.16
CA PHE A 70 2.88 0.42 -8.69
C PHE A 70 4.31 0.26 -8.14
N THR A 71 4.86 1.28 -7.49
CA THR A 71 6.19 1.23 -6.85
C THR A 71 6.18 0.65 -5.43
N GLY A 72 5.01 0.25 -4.92
CA GLY A 72 4.86 -0.50 -3.68
C GLY A 72 4.80 0.32 -2.39
N TYR A 73 4.43 1.60 -2.47
CA TYR A 73 4.31 2.43 -1.27
C TYR A 73 3.20 1.95 -0.33
N SER A 74 2.01 1.68 -0.87
CA SER A 74 0.85 1.16 -0.12
C SER A 74 1.14 -0.19 0.51
N SER A 75 1.62 -1.15 -0.27
CA SER A 75 1.98 -2.48 0.23
C SER A 75 3.08 -2.43 1.30
N LEU A 76 4.09 -1.58 1.13
CA LEU A 76 5.14 -1.40 2.13
C LEU A 76 4.58 -0.79 3.43
N ALA A 77 3.72 0.24 3.33
CA ALA A 77 3.10 0.88 4.49
C ALA A 77 2.23 -0.12 5.28
N MET A 78 1.44 -0.93 4.58
CA MET A 78 0.62 -1.97 5.21
C MET A 78 1.49 -3.11 5.78
N ALA A 79 2.50 -3.58 5.05
CA ALA A 79 3.38 -4.66 5.51
C ALA A 79 4.15 -4.32 6.79
N LEU A 80 4.60 -3.05 6.92
CA LEU A 80 5.25 -2.56 8.14
C LEU A 80 4.30 -2.47 9.35
N ALA A 81 3.00 -2.45 9.09
CA ALA A 81 1.96 -2.40 10.12
C ALA A 81 1.41 -3.78 10.51
N LEU A 82 1.53 -4.76 9.63
CA LEU A 82 1.10 -6.14 9.87
C LEU A 82 1.89 -6.81 11.01
N PRO A 83 1.29 -7.76 11.73
CA PRO A 83 2.02 -8.66 12.63
C PRO A 83 3.02 -9.53 11.85
N GLU A 84 3.95 -10.18 12.55
CA GLU A 84 5.03 -10.99 11.93
C GLU A 84 4.51 -12.10 11.00
N ASP A 85 3.37 -12.68 11.33
CA ASP A 85 2.68 -13.72 10.56
C ASP A 85 1.66 -13.18 9.55
N GLY A 86 1.56 -11.85 9.43
CA GLY A 86 0.68 -11.21 8.47
C GLY A 86 1.20 -11.29 7.04
N THR A 87 0.29 -11.39 6.06
CA THR A 87 0.63 -11.57 4.64
C THR A 87 -0.16 -10.66 3.72
N ILE A 88 0.43 -10.35 2.58
CA ILE A 88 -0.21 -9.60 1.49
C ILE A 88 -0.14 -10.42 0.20
N VAL A 89 -1.27 -10.56 -0.48
CA VAL A 89 -1.30 -10.93 -1.90
C VAL A 89 -1.44 -9.63 -2.68
N ALA A 90 -0.45 -9.32 -3.51
CA ALA A 90 -0.35 -8.07 -4.24
C ALA A 90 -0.39 -8.34 -5.75
N CYS A 91 -1.32 -7.71 -6.47
CA CYS A 91 -1.53 -7.88 -7.91
C CYS A 91 -1.14 -6.62 -8.66
N ASP A 92 -0.34 -6.77 -9.73
CA ASP A 92 0.00 -5.70 -10.65
C ASP A 92 0.26 -6.25 -12.04
N ILE A 93 0.08 -5.44 -13.07
CA ILE A 93 0.39 -5.81 -14.46
C ILE A 93 1.81 -5.43 -14.89
N SER A 94 2.44 -4.51 -14.16
CA SER A 94 3.74 -3.93 -14.53
C SER A 94 4.90 -4.54 -13.74
N GLU A 95 5.69 -5.37 -14.42
CA GLU A 95 6.93 -5.87 -13.85
C GLU A 95 7.98 -4.76 -13.67
N GLU A 96 7.91 -3.72 -14.51
CA GLU A 96 8.83 -2.58 -14.44
C GLU A 96 8.65 -1.79 -13.12
N TYR A 97 7.44 -1.38 -12.82
CA TYR A 97 7.14 -0.64 -11.60
C TYR A 97 7.36 -1.47 -10.33
N THR A 98 6.91 -2.72 -10.34
CA THR A 98 7.04 -3.62 -9.19
C THR A 98 8.47 -4.04 -8.91
N ARG A 99 9.43 -3.81 -9.81
CA ARG A 99 10.86 -3.96 -9.52
C ARG A 99 11.31 -3.01 -8.41
N THR A 100 10.83 -1.77 -8.41
CA THR A 100 11.05 -0.82 -7.34
C THR A 100 10.42 -1.31 -6.03
N ALA A 101 9.18 -1.79 -6.08
CA ALA A 101 8.50 -2.36 -4.92
C ALA A 101 9.32 -3.49 -4.27
N ARG A 102 9.75 -4.48 -5.06
CA ARG A 102 10.57 -5.61 -4.58
C ARG A 102 11.87 -5.16 -3.91
N LYS A 103 12.54 -4.12 -4.44
CA LYS A 103 13.75 -3.53 -3.84
C LYS A 103 13.47 -3.04 -2.42
N TYR A 104 12.42 -2.25 -2.24
CA TYR A 104 12.07 -1.66 -0.94
C TYR A 104 11.50 -2.67 0.05
N TRP A 105 10.69 -3.64 -0.41
CA TRP A 105 10.20 -4.73 0.44
C TRP A 105 11.36 -5.56 1.01
N LYS A 106 12.38 -5.83 0.19
CA LYS A 106 13.57 -6.55 0.63
C LYS A 106 14.40 -5.72 1.62
N GLU A 107 14.59 -4.42 1.37
CA GLU A 107 15.29 -3.52 2.29
C GLU A 107 14.58 -3.42 3.65
N ALA A 108 13.24 -3.51 3.64
CA ALA A 108 12.41 -3.54 4.84
C ALA A 108 12.32 -4.92 5.52
N ASN A 109 12.87 -5.98 4.92
CA ASN A 109 12.72 -7.37 5.37
C ASN A 109 11.25 -7.83 5.45
N VAL A 110 10.40 -7.38 4.52
CA VAL A 110 8.98 -7.78 4.43
C VAL A 110 8.64 -8.55 3.15
N ASP A 111 9.60 -8.74 2.27
CA ASP A 111 9.45 -9.39 0.97
C ASP A 111 8.91 -10.82 1.06
N THR A 112 9.28 -11.56 2.12
CA THR A 112 8.79 -12.92 2.37
C THR A 112 7.30 -12.97 2.75
N ARG A 113 6.72 -11.85 3.13
CA ARG A 113 5.31 -11.72 3.53
C ARG A 113 4.42 -11.17 2.42
N ILE A 114 5.00 -10.77 1.28
CA ILE A 114 4.28 -10.18 0.16
C ILE A 114 4.39 -11.11 -1.05
N GLN A 115 3.29 -11.75 -1.40
CA GLN A 115 3.18 -12.56 -2.59
C GLN A 115 2.74 -11.68 -3.77
N LEU A 116 3.70 -11.32 -4.63
CA LEU A 116 3.40 -10.54 -5.83
C LEU A 116 2.95 -11.46 -6.98
N LYS A 117 1.81 -11.13 -7.56
CA LYS A 117 1.22 -11.73 -8.76
C LYS A 117 1.28 -10.72 -9.91
N ILE A 118 2.06 -11.03 -10.95
CA ILE A 118 2.15 -10.20 -12.16
C ILE A 118 1.20 -10.73 -13.20
N GLY A 119 0.29 -9.87 -13.66
CA GLY A 119 -0.73 -10.17 -14.66
C GLY A 119 -2.05 -9.48 -14.36
N PRO A 120 -3.08 -9.70 -15.21
CA PRO A 120 -4.41 -9.16 -14.96
C PRO A 120 -4.94 -9.64 -13.61
N ALA A 121 -5.37 -8.71 -12.75
CA ALA A 121 -5.85 -9.04 -11.41
C ALA A 121 -7.04 -10.02 -11.45
N ILE A 122 -7.86 -9.94 -12.48
CA ILE A 122 -9.00 -10.85 -12.66
C ILE A 122 -8.58 -12.32 -12.70
N ASP A 123 -7.45 -12.63 -13.33
CA ASP A 123 -6.95 -14.00 -13.44
C ASP A 123 -6.52 -14.51 -12.05
N THR A 124 -5.80 -13.68 -11.30
CA THR A 124 -5.44 -13.99 -9.90
C THR A 124 -6.67 -14.16 -9.02
N LEU A 125 -7.68 -13.29 -9.16
CA LEU A 125 -8.93 -13.41 -8.39
C LEU A 125 -9.69 -14.69 -8.72
N GLN A 126 -9.68 -15.12 -9.98
CA GLN A 126 -10.27 -16.40 -10.40
C GLN A 126 -9.51 -17.59 -9.78
N GLU A 127 -8.18 -17.57 -9.81
CA GLU A 127 -7.37 -18.60 -9.12
C GLU A 127 -7.70 -18.68 -7.63
N LEU A 128 -7.70 -17.52 -6.96
CA LEU A 128 -8.00 -17.43 -5.53
C LEU A 128 -9.43 -17.92 -5.19
N SER A 129 -10.41 -17.63 -6.06
CA SER A 129 -11.80 -18.04 -5.85
C SER A 129 -12.02 -19.55 -5.98
N GLN A 130 -11.10 -20.28 -6.59
CA GLN A 130 -11.14 -21.72 -6.79
C GLN A 130 -10.38 -22.50 -5.71
N ASP A 131 -9.67 -21.80 -4.83
CA ASP A 131 -8.93 -22.42 -3.73
C ASP A 131 -9.84 -22.58 -2.50
N ASP A 132 -10.41 -23.76 -2.34
CA ASP A 132 -11.28 -24.11 -1.20
C ASP A 132 -10.57 -24.02 0.17
N LYS A 133 -9.24 -23.87 0.18
CA LYS A 133 -8.43 -23.73 1.40
C LYS A 133 -8.02 -22.28 1.66
N LEU A 134 -8.38 -21.36 0.76
CA LEU A 134 -8.05 -19.97 0.93
C LEU A 134 -8.76 -19.41 2.17
N GLU A 135 -7.97 -18.97 3.12
CA GLU A 135 -8.53 -18.20 4.24
C GLU A 135 -8.98 -16.81 3.76
N PRO A 136 -10.04 -16.25 4.29
CA PRO A 136 -10.55 -14.94 3.86
C PRO A 136 -9.52 -13.82 4.09
N PHE A 137 -9.59 -12.78 3.27
CA PHE A 137 -8.84 -11.56 3.48
C PHE A 137 -9.56 -10.66 4.48
N ASP A 138 -8.80 -10.06 5.39
CA ASP A 138 -9.34 -9.10 6.37
C ASP A 138 -9.49 -7.70 5.74
N LEU A 139 -8.66 -7.39 4.75
CA LEU A 139 -8.65 -6.11 4.02
C LEU A 139 -8.43 -6.35 2.54
N VAL A 140 -9.21 -5.66 1.72
CA VAL A 140 -8.96 -5.54 0.27
C VAL A 140 -8.72 -4.07 -0.06
N PHE A 141 -7.59 -3.76 -0.67
CA PHE A 141 -7.27 -2.44 -1.20
C PHE A 141 -7.20 -2.48 -2.71
N ILE A 142 -8.02 -1.68 -3.38
CA ILE A 142 -8.11 -1.62 -4.84
C ILE A 142 -7.75 -0.20 -5.26
N ASP A 143 -6.64 -0.07 -5.95
CA ASP A 143 -6.09 1.20 -6.46
C ASP A 143 -5.48 0.97 -7.86
N ALA A 144 -6.26 0.38 -8.74
CA ALA A 144 -5.92 0.09 -10.12
C ALA A 144 -6.97 0.65 -11.08
N ASP A 145 -6.55 0.99 -12.31
CA ASP A 145 -7.43 1.43 -13.41
C ASP A 145 -8.27 0.28 -13.99
#